data_78ab0cde16311ec8baf229295114dc4a
#
_entry.id   78ab0cde16311ec8baf229295114dc4a
#
_cell.length_a   1.000
_cell.length_b   1.000
_cell.length_c   1.000
_cell.angle_alpha   90.00
_cell.angle_beta   90.00
_cell.angle_gamma   90.00
#
_symmetry.space_group_name_H-M   'P 1'
#
loop_
_entity.id
_entity.type
_entity.pdbx_description
1 polymer ?
#
loop_
_entity_poly.entity_id
_entity_poly.type
_entity_poly.pdbx_seq_one_letter_code
_entity_poly.pdbx_strand_id
1 'polypeptide(L)'
;LGDILSLRWEEIVDFAAGGKCVHTICEKTKTEDIIPISDEALELIGYSPKKKGRVFEGLKRSWVQQPMKEWIRSAGITKHITFHSYRRTFATLQGAAGTDIRTIQSMMAHKSITTTQRYMKPVDSNKREASNKISLTRKE
;
A
#
# COMPACT_ATOMS: atom_id res chain seq x y z
N LEU A 1 5.08 5.38 8.93
CA LEU A 1 5.64 4.54 10.01
C LEU A 1 4.81 4.64 11.29
N GLY A 2 4.28 5.83 11.64
CA GLY A 2 3.42 5.99 12.83
C GLY A 2 2.25 5.00 12.83
N ASP A 3 1.48 5.00 11.76
CA ASP A 3 0.29 4.15 11.61
C ASP A 3 0.63 2.65 11.69
N ILE A 4 1.78 2.23 11.15
CA ILE A 4 2.27 0.85 11.26
C ILE A 4 2.55 0.49 12.72
N LEU A 5 3.23 1.38 13.45
CA LEU A 5 3.59 1.13 14.86
C LEU A 5 2.39 1.17 15.81
N SER A 6 1.31 1.86 15.44
CA SER A 6 0.06 1.90 16.20
C SER A 6 -0.93 0.80 15.80
N LEU A 7 -0.74 0.11 14.68
CA LEU A 7 -1.63 -0.92 14.16
C LEU A 7 -1.92 -2.00 15.22
N ARG A 8 -3.20 -2.33 15.36
CA ARG A 8 -3.70 -3.34 16.29
C ARG A 8 -4.26 -4.54 15.55
N TRP A 9 -4.20 -5.69 16.19
CA TRP A 9 -4.76 -6.93 15.64
C TRP A 9 -6.27 -6.83 15.41
N GLU A 10 -6.96 -6.08 16.26
CA GLU A 10 -8.40 -5.87 16.20
C GLU A 10 -8.84 -5.01 14.98
N GLU A 11 -7.91 -4.26 14.40
CA GLU A 11 -8.14 -3.47 13.18
C GLU A 11 -8.00 -4.31 11.91
N ILE A 12 -7.52 -5.55 12.02
CA ILE A 12 -7.42 -6.49 10.89
C ILE A 12 -8.69 -7.33 10.86
N VAL A 13 -9.59 -7.00 9.97
CA VAL A 13 -10.94 -7.56 9.86
C VAL A 13 -11.17 -8.23 8.50
N ASP A 14 -12.28 -8.94 8.37
CA ASP A 14 -12.66 -9.53 7.08
C ASP A 14 -13.02 -8.44 6.07
N PHE A 15 -12.50 -8.60 4.86
CA PHE A 15 -12.82 -7.70 3.75
C PHE A 15 -13.98 -8.26 2.94
N ALA A 16 -14.95 -7.43 2.60
CA ALA A 16 -16.16 -7.84 1.91
C ALA A 16 -15.90 -8.52 0.55
N ALA A 17 -14.82 -8.15 -0.14
CA ALA A 17 -14.39 -8.75 -1.40
C ALA A 17 -13.53 -10.02 -1.21
N GLY A 18 -13.37 -10.50 0.01
CA GLY A 18 -12.53 -11.64 0.39
C GLY A 18 -11.17 -11.22 0.95
N GLY A 19 -10.59 -12.11 1.78
CA GLY A 19 -9.33 -11.83 2.47
C GLY A 19 -9.50 -10.91 3.68
N LYS A 20 -8.43 -10.22 4.06
CA LYS A 20 -8.40 -9.31 5.21
C LYS A 20 -8.07 -7.88 4.80
N CYS A 21 -8.52 -6.93 5.60
CA CYS A 21 -8.17 -5.52 5.46
C CYS A 21 -7.83 -4.90 6.82
N VAL A 22 -7.05 -3.83 6.78
CA VAL A 22 -6.94 -2.90 7.90
C VAL A 22 -8.11 -1.94 7.81
N HIS A 23 -8.90 -1.88 8.86
CA HIS A 23 -10.01 -0.93 9.01
C HIS A 23 -9.68 0.03 10.16
N THR A 24 -9.37 1.26 9.81
CA THR A 24 -9.04 2.30 10.78
C THR A 24 -9.98 3.49 10.64
N ILE A 25 -10.25 4.16 11.75
CA ILE A 25 -11.02 5.39 11.78
C ILE A 25 -10.10 6.52 12.21
N CYS A 26 -9.89 7.49 11.33
CA CYS A 26 -9.13 8.69 11.67
C CYS A 26 -9.93 9.55 12.65
N GLU A 27 -9.48 9.63 13.91
CA GLU A 27 -10.19 10.36 14.97
C GLU A 27 -10.43 11.85 14.65
N LYS A 28 -9.49 12.47 13.93
CA LYS A 28 -9.55 13.90 13.60
C LYS A 28 -10.55 14.22 12.49
N THR A 29 -10.67 13.34 11.49
CA THR A 29 -11.50 13.59 10.29
C THR A 29 -12.74 12.73 10.26
N LYS A 30 -12.86 11.76 11.18
CA LYS A 30 -13.92 10.72 11.18
C LYS A 30 -14.04 9.98 9.85
N THR A 31 -12.97 9.94 9.07
CA THR A 31 -12.90 9.17 7.82
C THR A 31 -12.48 7.75 8.14
N GLU A 32 -13.16 6.80 7.50
CA GLU A 32 -12.81 5.39 7.53
C GLU A 32 -11.81 5.11 6.40
N ASP A 33 -10.72 4.44 6.74
CA ASP A 33 -9.76 3.94 5.77
C ASP A 33 -9.79 2.40 5.81
N ILE A 34 -10.16 1.79 4.68
CA ILE A 34 -10.20 0.34 4.50
C ILE A 34 -9.13 -0.03 3.49
N ILE A 35 -8.08 -0.67 3.96
CA ILE A 35 -6.90 -1.02 3.14
C ILE A 35 -6.75 -2.55 3.12
N PRO A 36 -7.00 -3.21 1.97
CA PRO A 36 -6.77 -4.64 1.83
C PRO A 36 -5.33 -5.01 2.12
N ILE A 37 -5.13 -6.16 2.78
CA ILE A 37 -3.82 -6.72 3.08
C ILE A 37 -3.63 -7.97 2.23
N SER A 38 -2.46 -8.14 1.60
CA SER A 38 -2.13 -9.37 0.87
C SER A 38 -1.93 -10.54 1.83
N ASP A 39 -2.21 -11.75 1.35
CA ASP A 39 -2.00 -12.99 2.13
C ASP A 39 -0.54 -13.15 2.56
N GLU A 40 0.41 -12.80 1.68
CA GLU A 40 1.83 -12.76 2.00
C GLU A 40 2.14 -11.82 3.18
N ALA A 41 1.54 -10.63 3.23
CA ALA A 41 1.75 -9.69 4.33
C ALA A 41 1.14 -10.22 5.64
N LEU A 42 -0.02 -10.88 5.58
CA LEU A 42 -0.64 -11.54 6.74
C LEU A 42 0.24 -12.65 7.30
N GLU A 43 0.83 -13.46 6.43
CA GLU A 43 1.77 -14.51 6.80
C GLU A 43 3.02 -13.93 7.47
N LEU A 44 3.64 -12.90 6.86
CA LEU A 44 4.83 -12.24 7.39
C LEU A 44 4.64 -11.64 8.77
N ILE A 45 3.48 -11.05 9.07
CA ILE A 45 3.17 -10.53 10.41
C ILE A 45 2.71 -11.64 11.36
N GLY A 46 2.55 -12.86 10.87
CA GLY A 46 2.07 -14.01 11.65
C GLY A 46 0.64 -13.79 12.15
N TYR A 47 -0.26 -13.37 11.26
CA TYR A 47 -1.66 -13.09 11.62
C TYR A 47 -2.32 -14.31 12.31
N SER A 48 -3.09 -14.01 13.36
CA SER A 48 -3.97 -14.98 13.99
C SER A 48 -5.17 -14.27 14.60
N PRO A 49 -6.40 -14.78 14.43
CA PRO A 49 -7.61 -14.17 14.96
C PRO A 49 -7.67 -14.13 16.50
N LYS A 50 -6.80 -14.90 17.16
CA LYS A 50 -6.69 -14.94 18.64
C LYS A 50 -5.79 -13.85 19.20
N LYS A 51 -4.98 -13.19 18.39
CA LYS A 51 -4.06 -12.13 18.81
C LYS A 51 -4.82 -10.85 19.12
N LYS A 52 -4.36 -10.13 20.15
CA LYS A 52 -4.93 -8.85 20.59
C LYS A 52 -3.82 -7.85 20.87
N GLY A 53 -4.17 -6.57 20.85
CA GLY A 53 -3.24 -5.49 21.13
C GLY A 53 -2.46 -5.06 19.89
N ARG A 54 -1.29 -4.47 20.08
CA ARG A 54 -0.47 -3.96 18.96
C ARG A 54 0.17 -5.09 18.19
N VAL A 55 0.14 -4.98 16.84
CA VAL A 55 0.82 -5.94 15.94
C VAL A 55 2.32 -5.92 16.19
N PHE A 56 2.90 -4.73 16.36
CA PHE A 56 4.33 -4.52 16.63
C PHE A 56 4.54 -4.01 18.05
N GLU A 57 4.20 -4.84 19.03
CA GLU A 57 4.32 -4.49 20.45
C GLU A 57 5.79 -4.25 20.84
N GLY A 58 6.02 -3.16 21.57
CA GLY A 58 7.37 -2.79 22.04
C GLY A 58 8.29 -2.20 20.97
N LEU A 59 7.93 -2.26 19.68
CA LEU A 59 8.77 -1.74 18.61
C LEU A 59 8.80 -0.20 18.60
N LYS A 60 9.99 0.38 18.78
CA LYS A 60 10.19 1.83 18.75
C LYS A 60 10.63 2.31 17.35
N ARG A 61 10.26 3.54 17.00
CA ARG A 61 10.64 4.15 15.72
C ARG A 61 12.16 4.13 15.47
N SER A 62 12.96 4.42 16.49
CA SER A 62 14.42 4.41 16.41
C SER A 62 14.99 3.03 16.07
N TRP A 63 14.36 1.97 16.58
CA TRP A 63 14.76 0.59 16.35
C TRP A 63 14.47 0.11 14.92
N VAL A 64 13.63 0.81 14.18
CA VAL A 64 13.34 0.51 12.78
C VAL A 64 14.20 1.35 11.85
N GLN A 65 14.36 2.63 12.16
CA GLN A 65 15.02 3.59 11.27
C GLN A 65 16.53 3.34 11.14
N GLN A 66 17.21 3.01 12.24
CA GLN A 66 18.66 2.82 12.20
C GLN A 66 19.07 1.53 11.47
N PRO A 67 18.54 0.34 11.78
CA PRO A 67 18.81 -0.86 11.02
C PRO A 67 18.45 -0.74 9.53
N MET A 68 17.36 -0.05 9.22
CA MET A 68 16.98 0.19 7.82
C MET A 68 18.04 1.01 7.07
N LYS A 69 18.59 2.05 7.68
CA LYS A 69 19.67 2.85 7.08
C LYS A 69 20.94 2.01 6.86
N GLU A 70 21.29 1.19 7.82
CA GLU A 70 22.46 0.30 7.73
C GLU A 70 22.27 -0.74 6.62
N TRP A 71 21.09 -1.33 6.52
CA TRP A 71 20.74 -2.27 5.47
C TRP A 71 20.81 -1.63 4.07
N ILE A 72 20.24 -0.44 3.88
CA ILE A 72 20.29 0.31 2.62
C ILE A 72 21.75 0.60 2.23
N ARG A 73 22.56 1.02 3.19
CA ARG A 73 24.00 1.29 2.98
C ARG A 73 24.76 0.03 2.60
N SER A 74 24.50 -1.09 3.29
CA SER A 74 25.16 -2.37 2.98
C SER A 74 24.80 -2.93 1.60
N ALA A 75 23.62 -2.58 1.09
CA ALA A 75 23.19 -2.88 -0.27
C ALA A 75 23.81 -1.97 -1.35
N GLY A 76 24.72 -1.06 -0.98
CA GLY A 76 25.38 -0.13 -1.91
C GLY A 76 24.46 0.99 -2.43
N ILE A 77 23.30 1.19 -1.82
CA ILE A 77 22.35 2.22 -2.23
C ILE A 77 22.74 3.56 -1.63
N THR A 78 23.15 4.51 -2.48
CA THR A 78 23.58 5.87 -2.09
C THR A 78 22.42 6.85 -2.00
N LYS A 79 21.25 6.53 -2.56
CA LYS A 79 20.06 7.39 -2.52
C LYS A 79 19.49 7.44 -1.12
N HIS A 80 18.96 8.61 -0.73
CA HIS A 80 18.23 8.77 0.53
C HIS A 80 16.87 8.05 0.46
N ILE A 81 16.79 6.88 1.08
CA ILE A 81 15.57 6.06 1.16
C ILE A 81 14.88 6.28 2.52
N THR A 82 13.59 6.49 2.49
CA THR A 82 12.73 6.66 3.67
C THR A 82 11.48 5.79 3.56
N PHE A 83 10.67 5.70 4.61
CA PHE A 83 9.34 5.05 4.53
C PHE A 83 8.43 5.68 3.47
N HIS A 84 8.61 6.97 3.18
CA HIS A 84 7.93 7.62 2.07
C HIS A 84 8.35 7.07 0.70
N SER A 85 9.60 6.64 0.57
CA SER A 85 10.09 6.01 -0.66
C SER A 85 9.38 4.68 -0.93
N TYR A 86 9.18 3.84 0.10
CA TYR A 86 8.41 2.59 -0.03
C TYR A 86 6.97 2.86 -0.48
N ARG A 87 6.33 3.84 0.14
CA ARG A 87 4.97 4.26 -0.23
C ARG A 87 4.89 4.71 -1.69
N ARG A 88 5.87 5.50 -2.16
CA ARG A 88 5.96 5.94 -3.57
C ARG A 88 6.21 4.77 -4.51
N THR A 89 7.09 3.84 -4.12
CA THR A 89 7.37 2.63 -4.89
C THR A 89 6.12 1.78 -5.03
N PHE A 90 5.37 1.56 -3.96
CA PHE A 90 4.09 0.85 -4.01
C PHE A 90 3.15 1.46 -5.06
N ALA A 91 2.91 2.78 -5.02
CA ALA A 91 2.05 3.46 -5.99
C ALA A 91 2.55 3.30 -7.44
N THR A 92 3.87 3.39 -7.64
CA THR A 92 4.49 3.24 -8.97
C THR A 92 4.34 1.81 -9.50
N LEU A 93 4.56 0.81 -8.66
CA LEU A 93 4.42 -0.60 -9.03
C LEU A 93 2.96 -0.97 -9.33
N GLN A 94 2.01 -0.47 -8.54
CA GLN A 94 0.59 -0.66 -8.81
C GLN A 94 0.18 -0.05 -10.15
N GLY A 95 0.66 1.16 -10.44
CA GLY A 95 0.42 1.79 -11.72
C GLY A 95 1.03 1.01 -12.90
N ALA A 96 2.25 0.49 -12.74
CA ALA A 96 2.90 -0.36 -13.75
C ALA A 96 2.15 -1.69 -13.96
N ALA A 97 1.53 -2.23 -12.91
CA ALA A 97 0.68 -3.42 -12.98
C ALA A 97 -0.70 -3.16 -13.59
N GLY A 98 -1.02 -1.92 -13.96
CA GLY A 98 -2.30 -1.56 -14.58
C GLY A 98 -3.44 -1.29 -13.61
N THR A 99 -3.16 -1.19 -12.30
CA THR A 99 -4.16 -0.79 -11.30
C THR A 99 -4.65 0.63 -11.60
N ASP A 100 -5.95 0.83 -11.57
CA ASP A 100 -6.53 2.15 -11.86
C ASP A 100 -6.16 3.18 -10.76
N ILE A 101 -6.08 4.44 -11.18
CA ILE A 101 -5.57 5.52 -10.32
C ILE A 101 -6.46 5.79 -9.11
N ARG A 102 -7.77 5.55 -9.20
CA ARG A 102 -8.71 5.77 -8.08
C ARG A 102 -8.54 4.69 -7.03
N THR A 103 -8.32 3.46 -7.45
CA THR A 103 -7.97 2.35 -6.56
C THR A 103 -6.66 2.63 -5.84
N ILE A 104 -5.61 3.06 -6.56
CA ILE A 104 -4.33 3.43 -5.94
C ILE A 104 -4.51 4.59 -4.97
N GLN A 105 -5.29 5.61 -5.35
CA GLN A 105 -5.60 6.75 -4.47
C GLN A 105 -6.25 6.29 -3.16
N SER A 106 -7.23 5.41 -3.25
CA SER A 106 -7.93 4.83 -2.09
C SER A 106 -6.97 4.05 -1.19
N MET A 107 -6.19 3.12 -1.77
CA MET A 107 -5.20 2.34 -1.03
C MET A 107 -4.13 3.19 -0.35
N MET A 108 -3.84 4.35 -0.93
CA MET A 108 -2.88 5.32 -0.39
C MET A 108 -3.53 6.31 0.59
N ALA A 109 -4.83 6.24 0.84
CA ALA A 109 -5.59 7.22 1.62
C ALA A 109 -5.27 8.68 1.23
N HIS A 110 -5.08 8.95 -0.07
CA HIS A 110 -4.81 10.28 -0.57
C HIS A 110 -6.10 11.07 -0.75
N LYS A 111 -6.22 12.22 -0.08
CA LYS A 111 -7.38 13.12 -0.22
C LYS A 111 -7.53 13.68 -1.64
N SER A 112 -6.42 13.82 -2.39
CA SER A 112 -6.42 14.35 -3.75
C SER A 112 -5.80 13.37 -4.73
N ILE A 113 -6.48 13.15 -5.86
CA ILE A 113 -5.99 12.32 -6.98
C ILE A 113 -4.69 12.88 -7.56
N THR A 114 -4.51 14.20 -7.55
CA THR A 114 -3.28 14.87 -8.02
C THR A 114 -2.04 14.39 -7.29
N THR A 115 -2.17 14.03 -6.01
CA THR A 115 -1.07 13.47 -5.24
C THR A 115 -0.67 12.10 -5.76
N THR A 116 -1.63 11.27 -6.16
CA THR A 116 -1.39 9.93 -6.74
C THR A 116 -0.85 10.05 -8.15
N GLN A 117 -1.36 10.96 -8.98
CA GLN A 117 -0.93 11.19 -10.37
C GLN A 117 0.57 11.45 -10.51
N ARG A 118 1.21 12.07 -9.50
CA ARG A 118 2.66 12.32 -9.50
C ARG A 118 3.50 11.04 -9.60
N TYR A 119 2.95 9.90 -9.22
CA TYR A 119 3.63 8.60 -9.27
C TYR A 119 3.26 7.77 -10.49
N MET A 120 2.24 8.21 -11.24
CA MET A 120 1.71 7.52 -12.41
C MET A 120 2.37 8.08 -13.66
N LYS A 121 3.40 7.41 -14.17
CA LYS A 121 3.88 7.68 -15.52
C LYS A 121 3.08 6.80 -16.49
N PRO A 122 2.52 7.35 -17.59
CA PRO A 122 1.90 6.53 -18.61
C PRO A 122 2.92 5.55 -19.17
N VAL A 123 2.66 4.27 -19.06
CA VAL A 123 3.49 3.24 -19.69
C VAL A 123 2.94 3.02 -21.09
N ASP A 124 3.78 3.13 -22.11
CA ASP A 124 3.33 3.04 -23.51
C ASP A 124 2.69 1.68 -23.86
N SER A 125 3.12 0.60 -23.19
CA SER A 125 2.45 -0.70 -23.28
C SER A 125 0.98 -0.63 -22.86
N ASN A 126 0.67 0.08 -21.77
CA ASN A 126 -0.69 0.22 -21.26
C ASN A 126 -1.56 1.03 -22.23
N LYS A 127 -0.98 2.02 -22.93
CA LYS A 127 -1.70 2.77 -23.96
C LYS A 127 -2.05 1.88 -25.16
N ARG A 128 -1.10 1.04 -25.58
CA ARG A 128 -1.33 0.09 -26.69
C ARG A 128 -2.37 -0.96 -26.31
N GLU A 129 -2.29 -1.50 -25.11
CA GLU A 129 -3.29 -2.46 -24.60
C GLU A 129 -4.67 -1.83 -24.52
N ALA A 130 -4.77 -0.60 -23.98
CA ALA A 130 -6.03 0.12 -23.90
C ALA A 130 -6.64 0.38 -25.29
N SER A 131 -5.84 0.71 -26.29
CA SER A 131 -6.33 0.92 -27.66
C SER A 131 -6.88 -0.36 -28.29
N ASN A 132 -6.41 -1.53 -27.87
CA ASN A 132 -6.85 -2.82 -28.39
C ASN A 132 -8.06 -3.43 -27.61
N LYS A 133 -8.44 -2.85 -26.46
CA LYS A 133 -9.58 -3.33 -25.65
C LYS A 133 -10.95 -3.08 -26.31
N ILE A 134 -11.02 -2.12 -27.22
CA ILE A 134 -12.27 -1.77 -27.89
C ILE A 134 -12.14 -2.18 -29.36
N SER A 135 -12.96 -3.17 -29.78
CA SER A 135 -13.10 -3.55 -31.19
C SER A 135 -14.40 -2.96 -31.73
N LEU A 136 -14.29 -2.22 -32.83
CA LEU A 136 -15.45 -1.71 -33.56
C LEU A 136 -15.94 -2.65 -34.66
N THR A 137 -15.23 -3.78 -34.88
CA THR A 137 -15.66 -4.81 -35.81
C THR A 137 -16.73 -5.68 -35.16
N ARG A 138 -17.92 -5.72 -35.79
CA ARG A 138 -18.98 -6.67 -35.44
C ARG A 138 -18.44 -8.08 -35.68
N LYS A 139 -18.39 -8.92 -34.65
CA LYS A 139 -18.21 -10.36 -34.87
C LYS A 139 -19.51 -10.88 -35.48
N GLU A 140 -19.47 -11.30 -36.74
CA GLU A 140 -20.51 -12.10 -37.36
C GLU A 140 -20.63 -13.45 -36.69
#